data_9b0588295caf762e5c1927576cc807cd
#
_entry.id   9b0588295caf762e5c1927576cc807cd
#
_cell.length_a   1.000
_cell.length_b   1.000
_cell.length_c   1.000
_cell.angle_alpha   90.00
_cell.angle_beta   90.00
_cell.angle_gamma   90.00
#
_symmetry.space_group_name_H-M   'P 1'
#
loop_
_entity.id
_entity.type
_entity.pdbx_description
1 polymer ?
#
loop_
_entity_poly.entity_id
_entity_poly.type
_entity_poly.pdbx_seq_one_letter_code
_entity_poly.pdbx_strand_id
1 'polypeptide(L)'
;MYIPPRVLSNQTLPAEVLRPDRGYCTHYEDFGLGDKALYVGMYGLSRVGYIPLSAIQRVYKRLGVTKGFFEQGKIYGTLCYLVVCYDGKEKAYRFTREENLDALLDAFREKNNIPVGKQNK
;
A
#
# COMPACT_ATOMS: atom_id res chain seq x y z
N MET A 1 7.62 11.26 20.95
CA MET A 1 7.54 9.88 21.41
C MET A 1 7.26 8.95 20.23
N TYR A 2 7.95 7.83 20.16
CA TYR A 2 7.74 6.88 19.08
C TYR A 2 6.60 5.94 19.46
N ILE A 3 5.64 5.81 18.55
CA ILE A 3 4.54 4.90 18.74
C ILE A 3 4.71 3.78 17.72
N PRO A 4 4.89 2.54 18.15
CA PRO A 4 5.13 1.46 17.18
C PRO A 4 3.92 1.25 16.29
N PRO A 5 4.14 0.92 15.04
CA PRO A 5 3.02 0.64 14.16
C PRO A 5 2.34 -0.65 14.53
N ARG A 6 1.09 -0.76 14.12
CA ARG A 6 0.28 -1.93 14.41
C ARG A 6 0.43 -2.94 13.29
N VAL A 7 0.63 -4.21 13.64
CA VAL A 7 0.78 -5.23 12.61
C VAL A 7 -0.56 -5.52 11.96
N LEU A 8 -0.54 -5.67 10.65
CA LEU A 8 -1.75 -5.97 9.89
C LEU A 8 -1.77 -7.41 9.38
N SER A 9 -0.64 -8.10 9.44
CA SER A 9 -0.56 -9.45 8.92
C SER A 9 -0.32 -10.44 10.06
N ASN A 10 -0.21 -11.71 9.70
CA ASN A 10 0.12 -12.76 10.66
C ASN A 10 1.58 -12.76 11.06
N GLN A 11 2.42 -12.07 10.31
CA GLN A 11 3.84 -12.00 10.60
C GLN A 11 4.14 -10.68 11.27
N THR A 12 5.03 -10.69 12.23
CA THR A 12 5.39 -9.48 12.94
C THR A 12 6.88 -9.23 12.81
N LEU A 13 7.28 -7.98 12.98
CA LEU A 13 8.68 -7.59 13.01
C LEU A 13 8.96 -6.90 14.34
N PRO A 14 10.16 -7.06 14.88
CA PRO A 14 10.49 -6.41 16.15
C PRO A 14 10.56 -4.89 15.99
N ALA A 15 10.30 -4.19 17.07
CA ALA A 15 10.30 -2.74 17.04
C ALA A 15 11.66 -2.19 16.64
N GLU A 16 12.74 -2.85 17.04
CA GLU A 16 14.07 -2.38 16.71
C GLU A 16 14.36 -2.50 15.22
N VAL A 17 13.62 -3.34 14.49
CA VAL A 17 13.71 -3.40 13.04
C VAL A 17 12.81 -2.35 12.40
N LEU A 18 11.61 -2.20 12.93
CA LEU A 18 10.62 -1.29 12.33
C LEU A 18 10.99 0.17 12.48
N ARG A 19 11.57 0.54 13.60
CA ARG A 19 11.81 1.95 13.87
C ARG A 19 12.75 2.58 12.84
N PRO A 20 13.93 2.02 12.58
CA PRO A 20 14.78 2.60 11.55
C PRO A 20 14.21 2.42 10.15
N ASP A 21 13.55 1.30 9.90
CA ASP A 21 12.97 1.05 8.57
C ASP A 21 11.91 2.09 8.25
N ARG A 22 11.05 2.39 9.21
CA ARG A 22 10.04 3.40 9.01
C ARG A 22 10.67 4.78 8.83
N GLY A 23 11.75 5.06 9.53
CA GLY A 23 12.42 6.32 9.42
C GLY A 23 13.05 6.58 8.06
N TYR A 24 13.40 5.50 7.34
CA TYR A 24 14.01 5.62 6.02
C TYR A 24 13.08 5.27 4.88
N CYS A 25 11.80 5.00 5.18
CA CYS A 25 10.90 4.58 4.12
C CYS A 25 10.62 5.70 3.14
N THR A 26 10.29 5.33 1.92
CA THR A 26 9.90 6.28 0.90
C THR A 26 8.40 6.44 0.95
N HIS A 27 7.94 7.69 0.93
CA HIS A 27 6.52 7.97 1.06
C HIS A 27 5.83 8.03 -0.28
N TYR A 28 4.66 7.40 -0.34
CA TYR A 28 3.79 7.45 -1.51
C TYR A 28 2.41 7.76 -0.99
N GLU A 29 2.03 9.03 -0.99
CA GLU A 29 0.81 9.52 -0.37
C GLU A 29 0.82 9.15 1.12
N ASP A 30 -0.16 8.38 1.56
CA ASP A 30 -0.26 8.01 2.96
C ASP A 30 0.42 6.70 3.26
N PHE A 31 1.27 6.23 2.34
CA PHE A 31 1.95 4.95 2.47
C PHE A 31 3.45 5.17 2.53
N GLY A 32 4.13 4.26 3.20
CA GLY A 32 5.58 4.28 3.23
C GLY A 32 6.12 2.91 2.89
N LEU A 33 7.08 2.87 1.98
CA LEU A 33 7.72 1.59 1.62
C LEU A 33 9.14 1.60 2.15
N GLY A 34 9.40 0.75 3.12
CA GLY A 34 10.74 0.56 3.64
C GLY A 34 11.38 -0.66 3.04
N ASP A 35 12.51 -1.07 3.60
CA ASP A 35 13.17 -2.29 3.17
C ASP A 35 12.58 -3.52 3.82
N LYS A 36 11.85 -3.35 4.90
CA LYS A 36 11.31 -4.47 5.66
C LYS A 36 9.79 -4.54 5.66
N ALA A 37 9.12 -3.42 5.47
CA ALA A 37 7.67 -3.39 5.61
C ALA A 37 7.05 -2.31 4.76
N LEU A 38 5.78 -2.51 4.46
CA LEU A 38 4.93 -1.48 3.88
C LEU A 38 4.12 -0.86 5.02
N TYR A 39 4.15 0.46 5.13
CA TYR A 39 3.43 1.17 6.18
C TYR A 39 2.20 1.83 5.60
N VAL A 40 1.10 1.75 6.32
CA VAL A 40 -0.20 2.19 5.85
C VAL A 40 -0.76 3.20 6.84
N GLY A 41 -1.31 4.30 6.32
CA GLY A 41 -1.94 5.31 7.17
C GLY A 41 -0.93 6.17 7.88
N MET A 42 0.12 6.58 7.20
CA MET A 42 1.21 7.29 7.86
C MET A 42 0.82 8.68 8.32
N TYR A 43 -0.14 9.31 7.63
CA TYR A 43 -0.56 10.64 8.00
C TYR A 43 -1.95 10.68 8.59
N GLY A 44 -2.53 9.54 8.87
CA GLY A 44 -3.85 9.49 9.45
C GLY A 44 -3.82 9.74 10.93
N LEU A 45 -5.00 9.88 11.51
CA LEU A 45 -5.12 10.09 12.94
C LEU A 45 -4.98 8.79 13.70
N SER A 46 -5.15 7.68 13.02
CA SER A 46 -5.02 6.38 13.66
C SER A 46 -3.58 5.94 13.69
N ARG A 47 -3.35 4.93 14.47
CA ARG A 47 -2.02 4.35 14.54
C ARG A 47 -1.64 3.76 13.19
N VAL A 48 -0.38 3.96 12.79
CA VAL A 48 0.14 3.45 11.53
C VAL A 48 0.09 1.93 11.56
N GLY A 49 -0.32 1.32 10.44
CA GLY A 49 -0.26 -0.12 10.29
C GLY A 49 0.94 -0.52 9.45
N TYR A 50 1.38 -1.76 9.56
CA TYR A 50 2.44 -2.24 8.71
C TYR A 50 2.20 -3.68 8.30
N ILE A 51 2.73 -4.02 7.12
CA ILE A 51 2.71 -5.37 6.60
C ILE A 51 4.14 -5.72 6.27
N PRO A 52 4.74 -6.74 6.91
CA PRO A 52 6.11 -7.12 6.54
C PRO A 52 6.17 -7.52 5.07
N LEU A 53 7.22 -7.11 4.38
CA LEU A 53 7.33 -7.43 2.96
C LEU A 53 7.39 -8.94 2.74
N SER A 54 7.92 -9.68 3.70
CA SER A 54 7.96 -11.12 3.58
C SER A 54 6.57 -11.75 3.61
N ALA A 55 5.57 -11.04 4.11
CA ALA A 55 4.20 -11.54 4.12
C ALA A 55 3.47 -11.21 2.84
N ILE A 56 3.98 -10.29 2.05
CA ILE A 56 3.29 -9.85 0.84
C ILE A 56 3.58 -10.83 -0.28
N GLN A 57 2.52 -11.39 -0.86
CA GLN A 57 2.65 -12.36 -1.94
C GLN A 57 2.69 -11.68 -3.29
N ARG A 58 1.91 -10.64 -3.45
CA ARG A 58 1.88 -9.87 -4.69
C ARG A 58 1.13 -8.57 -4.46
N VAL A 59 1.32 -7.62 -5.33
CA VAL A 59 0.58 -6.38 -5.32
C VAL A 59 0.12 -6.09 -6.74
N TYR A 60 -0.97 -5.36 -6.89
CA TYR A 60 -1.39 -4.95 -8.23
C TYR A 60 -2.28 -3.72 -8.14
N LYS A 61 -2.46 -3.09 -9.28
CA LYS A 61 -3.30 -1.92 -9.40
C LYS A 61 -4.68 -2.34 -9.87
N ARG A 62 -5.71 -1.80 -9.22
CA ARG A 62 -7.08 -1.99 -9.65
C ARG A 62 -7.68 -0.63 -9.91
N LEU A 63 -8.33 -0.51 -11.06
CA LEU A 63 -8.99 0.73 -11.42
C LEU A 63 -10.48 0.56 -11.30
N GLY A 64 -11.14 1.62 -10.85
CA GLY A 64 -12.58 1.66 -10.78
C GLY A 64 -13.06 2.97 -11.31
N VAL A 65 -14.36 3.11 -11.46
CA VAL A 65 -14.96 4.33 -11.96
C VAL A 65 -15.95 4.80 -10.93
N THR A 66 -15.89 6.09 -10.62
CA THR A 66 -16.84 6.68 -9.73
C THR A 66 -18.17 6.69 -10.39
N LYS A 67 -19.19 6.20 -9.68
CA LYS A 67 -20.48 6.26 -10.20
C LYS A 67 -21.28 7.35 -9.59
N GLY A 68 -20.79 8.48 -9.48
CA GLY A 68 -21.47 9.56 -8.85
C GLY A 68 -22.64 10.03 -9.65
N PHE A 69 -23.13 11.20 -9.37
CA PHE A 69 -24.19 11.72 -10.04
C PHE A 69 -23.79 12.32 -11.27
N PHE A 70 -24.50 12.17 -12.31
CA PHE A 70 -24.11 12.65 -13.57
C PHE A 70 -25.18 13.40 -14.17
N GLU A 71 -25.82 14.18 -13.40
CA GLU A 71 -26.87 14.93 -13.90
C GLU A 71 -26.50 15.71 -15.07
N GLN A 72 -25.24 16.07 -15.18
CA GLN A 72 -24.85 16.85 -16.31
C GLN A 72 -24.02 16.08 -17.27
N GLY A 73 -24.05 14.77 -17.17
CA GLY A 73 -23.27 13.96 -18.06
C GLY A 73 -21.78 14.09 -17.87
N LYS A 74 -21.36 14.51 -16.69
CA LYS A 74 -19.97 14.67 -16.47
C LYS A 74 -19.27 13.39 -16.31
N ILE A 75 -18.02 13.39 -16.66
CA ILE A 75 -17.19 12.28 -16.47
C ILE A 75 -16.72 12.26 -15.07
N TYR A 76 -16.57 11.15 -14.53
CA TYR A 76 -16.17 10.99 -13.21
C TYR A 76 -14.81 10.52 -13.18
N GLY A 77 -14.14 10.70 -12.17
CA GLY A 77 -12.77 10.32 -12.02
C GLY A 77 -12.61 8.83 -11.99
N THR A 78 -11.45 8.39 -12.39
CA THR A 78 -11.05 7.02 -12.23
C THR A 78 -10.53 6.86 -10.83
N LEU A 79 -10.99 5.83 -10.17
CA LEU A 79 -10.46 5.48 -8.85
C LEU A 79 -9.36 4.47 -9.02
N CYS A 80 -8.29 4.63 -8.28
CA CYS A 80 -7.20 3.67 -8.35
C CYS A 80 -6.88 3.15 -6.96
N TYR A 81 -6.59 1.86 -6.91
CA TYR A 81 -6.36 1.16 -5.66
C TYR A 81 -5.12 0.32 -5.74
N LEU A 82 -4.36 0.34 -4.66
CA LEU A 82 -3.30 -0.64 -4.48
C LEU A 82 -3.91 -1.86 -3.82
N VAL A 83 -3.80 -3.01 -4.45
CA VAL A 83 -4.28 -4.24 -3.86
C VAL A 83 -3.07 -5.03 -3.38
N VAL A 84 -3.05 -5.36 -2.10
CA VAL A 84 -1.94 -6.10 -1.49
C VAL A 84 -2.47 -7.47 -1.12
N CYS A 85 -1.81 -8.50 -1.63
CA CYS A 85 -2.19 -9.87 -1.33
C CYS A 85 -1.24 -10.41 -0.29
N TYR A 86 -1.77 -10.73 0.87
CA TYR A 86 -0.97 -11.26 1.97
C TYR A 86 -1.87 -12.11 2.86
N ASP A 87 -1.28 -13.09 3.52
CA ASP A 87 -2.00 -13.98 4.44
C ASP A 87 -3.21 -14.64 3.79
N GLY A 88 -3.14 -14.88 2.47
CA GLY A 88 -4.25 -15.52 1.78
C GLY A 88 -5.45 -14.64 1.51
N LYS A 89 -5.30 -13.34 1.67
CA LYS A 89 -6.39 -12.40 1.43
C LYS A 89 -5.88 -11.23 0.64
N GLU A 90 -6.81 -10.40 0.17
CA GLU A 90 -6.49 -9.19 -0.56
C GLU A 90 -7.05 -8.00 0.18
N LYS A 91 -6.28 -6.94 0.22
CA LYS A 91 -6.73 -5.70 0.83
C LYS A 91 -6.49 -4.58 -0.16
N ALA A 92 -7.51 -3.76 -0.39
CA ALA A 92 -7.40 -2.66 -1.34
C ALA A 92 -7.27 -1.34 -0.60
N TYR A 93 -6.35 -0.51 -1.04
CA TYR A 93 -6.14 0.80 -0.46
C TYR A 93 -6.23 1.83 -1.56
N ARG A 94 -7.01 2.88 -1.33
CA ARG A 94 -7.23 3.88 -2.35
C ARG A 94 -6.06 4.84 -2.45
N PHE A 95 -5.69 5.17 -3.69
CA PHE A 95 -4.71 6.21 -3.95
C PHE A 95 -5.42 7.39 -4.58
N THR A 96 -4.91 8.57 -4.32
CA THR A 96 -5.45 9.79 -4.87
C THR A 96 -5.01 9.99 -6.31
N ARG A 97 -3.74 9.66 -6.59
CA ARG A 97 -3.19 9.85 -7.91
C ARG A 97 -2.59 8.57 -8.43
N GLU A 98 -2.94 8.23 -9.65
CA GLU A 98 -2.46 6.98 -10.25
C GLU A 98 -0.94 6.98 -10.41
N GLU A 99 -0.35 8.14 -10.69
CA GLU A 99 1.10 8.20 -10.86
C GLU A 99 1.84 7.83 -9.58
N ASN A 100 1.28 8.17 -8.42
CA ASN A 100 1.90 7.77 -7.16
C ASN A 100 1.78 6.28 -6.94
N LEU A 101 0.67 5.70 -7.32
CA LEU A 101 0.48 4.26 -7.23
C LEU A 101 1.44 3.54 -8.15
N ASP A 102 1.61 4.04 -9.37
CA ASP A 102 2.52 3.42 -10.32
C ASP A 102 3.96 3.46 -9.81
N ALA A 103 4.34 4.57 -9.18
CA ALA A 103 5.69 4.67 -8.61
C ALA A 103 5.90 3.66 -7.50
N LEU A 104 4.88 3.45 -6.66
CA LEU A 104 4.99 2.47 -5.59
C LEU A 104 5.07 1.06 -6.17
N LEU A 105 4.29 0.75 -7.19
CA LEU A 105 4.35 -0.57 -7.80
C LEU A 105 5.72 -0.83 -8.43
N ASP A 106 6.30 0.19 -9.06
CA ASP A 106 7.64 0.04 -9.61
C ASP A 106 8.65 -0.23 -8.51
N ALA A 107 8.50 0.44 -7.37
CA ALA A 107 9.41 0.22 -6.25
C ALA A 107 9.29 -1.21 -5.72
N PHE A 108 8.07 -1.74 -5.62
CA PHE A 108 7.90 -3.12 -5.20
C PHE A 108 8.63 -4.06 -6.15
N ARG A 109 8.49 -3.82 -7.45
CA ARG A 109 9.09 -4.71 -8.44
C ARG A 109 10.60 -4.61 -8.45
N GLU A 110 11.10 -3.39 -8.39
CA GLU A 110 12.54 -3.18 -8.63
C GLU A 110 13.37 -3.32 -7.38
N LYS A 111 12.85 -2.87 -6.25
CA LYS A 111 13.65 -2.88 -5.03
C LYS A 111 13.42 -4.11 -4.18
N ASN A 112 12.21 -4.63 -4.19
CA ASN A 112 11.84 -5.68 -3.25
C ASN A 112 11.53 -7.00 -3.91
N ASN A 113 11.55 -7.05 -5.22
CA ASN A 113 11.27 -8.28 -5.97
C ASN A 113 9.94 -8.90 -5.63
N ILE A 114 8.96 -8.07 -5.33
CA ILE A 114 7.62 -8.55 -5.03
C ILE A 114 6.85 -8.60 -6.34
N PRO A 115 6.16 -9.70 -6.62
CA PRO A 115 5.42 -9.80 -7.88
C PRO A 115 4.37 -8.70 -7.99
N VAL A 116 4.33 -8.05 -9.14
CA VAL A 116 3.39 -6.99 -9.41
C VAL A 116 2.50 -7.43 -10.55
N GLY A 117 1.20 -7.37 -10.32
CA GLY A 117 0.23 -7.73 -11.32
C GLY A 117 -0.75 -8.75 -10.81
N LYS A 118 -1.93 -8.77 -11.46
CA LYS A 118 -2.93 -9.74 -11.11
C LYS A 118 -2.47 -11.11 -11.53
N GLN A 119 -2.86 -12.09 -10.76
CA GLN A 119 -2.53 -13.44 -11.11
C GLN A 119 -3.35 -13.85 -12.30
N ASN A 120 -2.68 -14.39 -13.30
CA ASN A 120 -3.38 -14.89 -14.45
C ASN A 120 -3.66 -16.34 -14.26
N LYS A 121 -4.82 -16.74 -14.72
CA LYS A 121 -5.15 -18.11 -14.59
C LYS A 121 -5.00 -18.83 -15.81
#